data_adcac4cb91aa56a86e00a4a2cd64903a
#
_entry.id   adcac4cb91aa56a86e00a4a2cd64903a
#
_cell.length_a   1.000
_cell.length_b   1.000
_cell.length_c   1.000
_cell.angle_alpha   90.00
_cell.angle_beta   90.00
_cell.angle_gamma   90.00
#
_symmetry.space_group_name_H-M   'P 1'
#
loop_
_entity.id
_entity.type
_entity.pdbx_description
1 polymer ?
#
loop_
_entity_poly.entity_id
_entity_poly.type
_entity_poly.pdbx_seq_one_letter_code
_entity_poly.pdbx_strand_id
1 'polypeptide(L)'
;MKLPKNINDWETTEEWENIWVSQRRYENIYNEAVDYANDGDVKGFIKTMTSLADVKELDKDDLYALPEDPKHEIIAKAQMQLGNLFLFGAKASEEGKVIKTKKDLKKAVHYIKSSAKNGNVDAQQNLATMYEEGVGPNGKSLPNIKKDYKKALKWYSYAAKQGSDLAKKDGLKVYNMIRS
;
A
#
# COMPACT_ATOMS: atom_id res chain seq x y z
N MET A 1 13.57 15.34 -1.11
CA MET A 1 14.65 15.68 -2.08
C MET A 1 14.03 15.75 -3.46
N LYS A 2 14.16 16.86 -4.19
CA LYS A 2 13.62 16.95 -5.56
C LYS A 2 14.60 16.26 -6.49
N LEU A 3 14.12 15.31 -7.30
CA LEU A 3 14.94 14.70 -8.34
C LEU A 3 15.45 15.78 -9.31
N PRO A 4 16.72 15.77 -9.70
CA PRO A 4 17.24 16.68 -10.71
C PRO A 4 16.47 16.52 -12.03
N LYS A 5 16.16 17.64 -12.67
CA LYS A 5 15.39 17.65 -13.93
C LYS A 5 16.19 17.14 -15.13
N ASN A 6 17.50 17.01 -14.98
CA ASN A 6 18.41 16.55 -16.04
C ASN A 6 19.40 15.55 -15.45
N ILE A 7 19.64 14.45 -16.16
CA ILE A 7 20.58 13.39 -15.75
C ILE A 7 22.02 13.91 -15.60
N ASN A 8 22.35 15.03 -16.23
CA ASN A 8 23.65 15.66 -16.14
C ASN A 8 23.83 16.55 -14.89
N ASP A 9 22.76 16.80 -14.12
CA ASP A 9 22.80 17.61 -12.89
C ASP A 9 23.14 16.78 -11.63
N TRP A 10 23.52 15.53 -11.82
CA TRP A 10 23.81 14.59 -10.76
C TRP A 10 25.26 14.71 -10.32
N GLU A 11 25.45 15.41 -9.22
CA GLU A 11 26.79 15.76 -8.75
C GLU A 11 27.58 14.62 -8.13
N THR A 12 26.95 13.47 -7.77
CA THR A 12 27.70 12.31 -7.23
C THR A 12 27.15 10.97 -7.68
N THR A 13 28.00 10.16 -8.28
CA THR A 13 27.76 8.73 -8.54
C THR A 13 27.48 7.94 -7.26
N GLU A 14 27.97 8.38 -6.11
CA GLU A 14 27.86 7.72 -4.82
C GLU A 14 26.44 7.79 -4.25
N GLU A 15 25.71 8.91 -4.41
CA GLU A 15 24.31 9.01 -3.99
C GLU A 15 23.41 8.05 -4.79
N TRP A 16 23.66 7.93 -6.09
CA TRP A 16 22.94 6.98 -6.94
C TRP A 16 23.23 5.53 -6.61
N GLU A 17 24.50 5.20 -6.41
CA GLU A 17 24.88 3.84 -6.01
C GLU A 17 24.19 3.46 -4.71
N ASN A 18 24.10 4.38 -3.74
CA ASN A 18 23.39 4.16 -2.49
C ASN A 18 21.88 3.97 -2.67
N ILE A 19 21.22 4.75 -3.54
CA ILE A 19 19.80 4.59 -3.87
C ILE A 19 19.58 3.24 -4.57
N TRP A 20 20.37 2.89 -5.58
CA TRP A 20 20.27 1.62 -6.28
C TRP A 20 20.53 0.41 -5.39
N VAL A 21 21.53 0.48 -4.52
CA VAL A 21 21.84 -0.58 -3.56
C VAL A 21 20.69 -0.77 -2.56
N SER A 22 20.14 0.33 -2.04
CA SER A 22 19.00 0.26 -1.14
C SER A 22 17.77 -0.30 -1.81
N GLN A 23 17.40 0.18 -3.01
CA GLN A 23 16.28 -0.33 -3.79
C GLN A 23 16.40 -1.83 -4.05
N ARG A 24 17.55 -2.28 -4.58
CA ARG A 24 17.82 -3.70 -4.84
C ARG A 24 17.69 -4.55 -3.57
N ARG A 25 18.11 -4.02 -2.43
CA ARG A 25 17.94 -4.71 -1.14
C ARG A 25 16.46 -4.92 -0.80
N TYR A 26 15.63 -3.89 -0.96
CA TYR A 26 14.19 -4.01 -0.69
C TYR A 26 13.49 -4.94 -1.68
N GLU A 27 13.85 -4.88 -2.97
CA GLU A 27 13.36 -5.82 -3.99
C GLU A 27 13.71 -7.26 -3.66
N ASN A 28 14.95 -7.54 -3.25
CA ASN A 28 15.38 -8.88 -2.86
C ASN A 28 14.57 -9.42 -1.65
N ILE A 29 14.34 -8.59 -0.64
CA ILE A 29 13.51 -8.98 0.52
C ILE A 29 12.06 -9.25 0.09
N TYR A 30 11.52 -8.42 -0.80
CA TYR A 30 10.16 -8.62 -1.33
C TYR A 30 10.06 -9.94 -2.11
N ASN A 31 11.02 -10.21 -2.98
CA ASN A 31 11.06 -11.43 -3.79
C ASN A 31 11.26 -12.68 -2.91
N GLU A 32 12.13 -12.63 -1.91
CA GLU A 32 12.27 -13.71 -0.91
C GLU A 32 10.93 -14.02 -0.23
N ALA A 33 10.16 -12.98 0.12
CA ALA A 33 8.85 -13.21 0.70
C ALA A 33 7.86 -13.84 -0.30
N VAL A 34 7.92 -13.47 -1.59
CA VAL A 34 7.12 -14.10 -2.64
C VAL A 34 7.49 -15.57 -2.78
N ASP A 35 8.78 -15.91 -2.72
CA ASP A 35 9.25 -17.31 -2.77
C ASP A 35 8.68 -18.13 -1.61
N TYR A 36 8.67 -17.61 -0.39
CA TYR A 36 7.99 -18.27 0.74
C TYR A 36 6.49 -18.52 0.46
N ALA A 37 5.81 -17.59 -0.22
CA ALA A 37 4.41 -17.81 -0.60
C ALA A 37 4.28 -18.89 -1.65
N ASN A 38 5.19 -18.94 -2.64
CA ASN A 38 5.25 -19.95 -3.68
C ASN A 38 5.54 -21.35 -3.10
N ASP A 39 6.32 -21.42 -2.03
CA ASP A 39 6.59 -22.67 -1.29
C ASP A 39 5.43 -23.07 -0.35
N GLY A 40 4.48 -22.19 -0.10
CA GLY A 40 3.39 -22.39 0.84
C GLY A 40 3.77 -22.07 2.29
N ASP A 41 4.95 -21.48 2.54
CA ASP A 41 5.39 -21.08 3.88
C ASP A 41 4.79 -19.72 4.28
N VAL A 42 3.61 -19.77 4.89
CA VAL A 42 2.92 -18.58 5.40
C VAL A 42 3.70 -17.85 6.49
N LYS A 43 4.50 -18.57 7.30
CA LYS A 43 5.27 -17.95 8.39
C LYS A 43 6.45 -17.17 7.83
N GLY A 44 7.20 -17.78 6.91
CA GLY A 44 8.27 -17.13 6.16
C GLY A 44 7.75 -15.88 5.44
N PHE A 45 6.68 -16.01 4.68
CA PHE A 45 6.02 -14.87 4.01
C PHE A 45 5.69 -13.74 4.97
N ILE A 46 4.95 -14.00 6.05
CA ILE A 46 4.54 -12.95 7.01
C ILE A 46 5.77 -12.31 7.66
N LYS A 47 6.75 -13.09 8.11
CA LYS A 47 7.96 -12.59 8.75
C LYS A 47 8.73 -11.64 7.83
N THR A 48 9.01 -12.08 6.61
CA THR A 48 9.82 -11.33 5.65
C THR A 48 9.07 -10.10 5.13
N MET A 49 7.78 -10.21 4.81
CA MET A 49 6.97 -9.04 4.43
C MET A 49 6.83 -8.03 5.58
N THR A 50 6.74 -8.49 6.84
CA THR A 50 6.65 -7.58 8.00
C THR A 50 7.95 -6.81 8.19
N SER A 51 9.12 -7.44 8.01
CA SER A 51 10.41 -6.75 8.11
C SER A 51 10.53 -5.60 7.10
N LEU A 52 9.92 -5.76 5.93
CA LEU A 52 9.88 -4.74 4.89
C LEU A 52 8.78 -3.68 5.16
N ALA A 53 7.59 -4.11 5.60
CA ALA A 53 6.45 -3.24 5.82
C ALA A 53 6.61 -2.29 7.02
N ASP A 54 7.38 -2.71 8.03
CA ASP A 54 7.58 -1.99 9.30
C ASP A 54 8.85 -1.13 9.31
N VAL A 55 9.46 -0.87 8.14
CA VAL A 55 10.62 0.04 8.03
C VAL A 55 10.21 1.44 8.52
N LYS A 56 10.96 1.94 9.51
CA LYS A 56 10.65 3.19 10.22
C LYS A 56 11.19 4.46 9.54
N GLU A 57 11.94 4.32 8.46
CA GLU A 57 12.65 5.42 7.78
C GLU A 57 11.77 6.29 6.88
N LEU A 58 10.45 6.06 6.89
CA LEU A 58 9.51 6.89 6.15
C LEU A 58 9.24 8.17 6.94
N ASP A 59 9.74 9.28 6.46
CA ASP A 59 9.52 10.60 7.07
C ASP A 59 8.03 10.90 7.19
N LYS A 60 7.63 11.40 8.37
CA LYS A 60 6.20 11.56 8.70
C LYS A 60 5.54 12.72 7.97
N ASP A 61 6.32 13.64 7.43
CA ASP A 61 5.81 14.90 6.88
C ASP A 61 5.47 14.84 5.37
N ASP A 62 6.01 13.83 4.64
CA ASP A 62 5.75 13.66 3.19
C ASP A 62 4.67 12.60 2.86
N LEU A 63 3.83 12.27 3.80
CA LEU A 63 2.87 11.15 3.80
C LEU A 63 1.76 11.19 2.73
N TYR A 64 1.80 12.11 1.79
CA TYR A 64 0.80 12.27 0.74
C TYR A 64 1.42 12.59 -0.63
N ALA A 65 2.74 12.60 -0.70
CA ALA A 65 3.45 12.76 -1.95
C ALA A 65 3.39 11.47 -2.77
N LEU A 66 3.47 11.61 -4.08
CA LEU A 66 3.81 10.51 -4.98
C LEU A 66 5.10 9.88 -4.46
N PRO A 67 5.27 8.55 -4.51
CA PRO A 67 6.50 7.92 -4.09
C PRO A 67 7.64 8.41 -4.99
N GLU A 68 8.32 9.47 -4.55
CA GLU A 68 9.51 9.99 -5.25
C GLU A 68 10.69 9.04 -5.10
N ASP A 69 10.63 8.13 -4.12
CA ASP A 69 11.65 7.13 -3.85
C ASP A 69 11.10 5.72 -4.15
N PRO A 70 11.72 4.97 -5.07
CA PRO A 70 11.30 3.62 -5.44
C PRO A 70 11.14 2.66 -4.25
N LYS A 71 11.90 2.85 -3.16
CA LYS A 71 11.75 2.04 -1.94
C LYS A 71 10.36 2.18 -1.31
N HIS A 72 9.73 3.37 -1.41
CA HIS A 72 8.39 3.59 -0.88
C HIS A 72 7.35 2.74 -1.61
N GLU A 73 7.51 2.56 -2.91
CA GLU A 73 6.63 1.69 -3.70
C GLU A 73 6.69 0.25 -3.23
N ILE A 74 7.89 -0.29 -3.00
CA ILE A 74 8.09 -1.68 -2.55
C ILE A 74 7.52 -1.86 -1.12
N ILE A 75 7.78 -0.91 -0.22
CA ILE A 75 7.23 -0.92 1.14
C ILE A 75 5.69 -0.86 1.09
N ALA A 76 5.13 0.03 0.28
CA ALA A 76 3.69 0.16 0.12
C ALA A 76 3.07 -1.11 -0.47
N LYS A 77 3.73 -1.77 -1.42
CA LYS A 77 3.31 -3.09 -1.94
C LYS A 77 3.32 -4.15 -0.83
N ALA A 78 4.40 -4.24 -0.04
CA ALA A 78 4.49 -5.19 1.07
C ALA A 78 3.38 -4.98 2.11
N GLN A 79 3.11 -3.73 2.48
CA GLN A 79 2.01 -3.36 3.38
C GLN A 79 0.65 -3.77 2.80
N MET A 80 0.42 -3.57 1.49
CA MET A 80 -0.83 -3.98 0.85
C MET A 80 -0.99 -5.50 0.85
N GLN A 81 0.07 -6.26 0.59
CA GLN A 81 0.06 -7.73 0.64
C GLN A 81 -0.31 -8.25 2.02
N LEU A 82 0.30 -7.71 3.09
CA LEU A 82 -0.06 -8.05 4.46
C LEU A 82 -1.48 -7.63 4.83
N GLY A 83 -1.88 -6.43 4.41
CA GLY A 83 -3.24 -5.93 4.62
C GLY A 83 -4.28 -6.89 4.05
N ASN A 84 -4.12 -7.33 2.82
CA ASN A 84 -5.00 -8.29 2.16
C ASN A 84 -4.97 -9.67 2.82
N LEU A 85 -3.78 -10.19 3.15
CA LEU A 85 -3.65 -11.48 3.81
C LEU A 85 -4.41 -11.50 5.15
N PHE A 86 -4.26 -10.49 6.00
CA PHE A 86 -4.98 -10.41 7.27
C PHE A 86 -6.47 -10.12 7.12
N LEU A 87 -6.87 -9.42 6.04
CA LEU A 87 -8.27 -9.12 5.77
C LEU A 87 -9.05 -10.37 5.34
N PHE A 88 -8.48 -11.11 4.39
CA PHE A 88 -9.14 -12.27 3.80
C PHE A 88 -8.77 -13.59 4.49
N GLY A 89 -7.65 -13.65 5.20
CA GLY A 89 -7.13 -14.84 5.84
C GLY A 89 -6.51 -15.84 4.86
N ALA A 90 -6.38 -15.46 3.59
CA ALA A 90 -5.78 -16.27 2.54
C ALA A 90 -5.22 -15.38 1.43
N LYS A 91 -4.20 -15.88 0.74
CA LYS A 91 -3.59 -15.26 -0.45
C LYS A 91 -3.15 -16.37 -1.39
N ALA A 92 -3.47 -16.24 -2.67
CA ALA A 92 -2.88 -17.06 -3.71
C ALA A 92 -1.44 -16.59 -4.00
N SER A 93 -0.52 -17.51 -4.19
CA SER A 93 0.81 -17.24 -4.72
C SER A 93 0.77 -17.13 -6.24
N GLU A 94 1.86 -16.67 -6.83
CA GLU A 94 2.01 -16.59 -8.30
C GLU A 94 1.98 -17.97 -8.95
N GLU A 95 2.44 -19.00 -8.22
CA GLU A 95 2.42 -20.40 -8.67
C GLU A 95 1.10 -21.14 -8.33
N GLY A 96 0.07 -20.41 -7.86
CA GLY A 96 -1.26 -20.98 -7.60
C GLY A 96 -1.41 -21.67 -6.25
N LYS A 97 -0.37 -21.75 -5.41
CA LYS A 97 -0.52 -22.20 -4.01
C LYS A 97 -1.30 -21.19 -3.21
N VAL A 98 -2.03 -21.62 -2.19
CA VAL A 98 -2.78 -20.75 -1.30
C VAL A 98 -2.19 -20.81 0.10
N ILE A 99 -1.56 -19.71 0.52
CA ILE A 99 -1.17 -19.53 1.92
C ILE A 99 -2.36 -19.04 2.74
N LYS A 100 -2.51 -19.55 3.96
CA LYS A 100 -3.64 -19.23 4.84
C LYS A 100 -3.16 -18.79 6.22
N THR A 101 -3.85 -17.80 6.79
CA THR A 101 -3.63 -17.35 8.17
C THR A 101 -4.96 -17.02 8.84
N LYS A 102 -4.92 -16.80 10.15
CA LYS A 102 -6.07 -16.27 10.87
C LYS A 102 -6.32 -14.81 10.46
N LYS A 103 -7.57 -14.46 10.15
CA LYS A 103 -7.96 -13.08 9.90
C LYS A 103 -7.66 -12.20 11.11
N ASP A 104 -7.07 -11.03 10.86
CA ASP A 104 -6.82 -10.00 11.87
C ASP A 104 -7.19 -8.64 11.29
N LEU A 105 -8.41 -8.21 11.55
CA LEU A 105 -8.93 -6.95 11.00
C LEU A 105 -8.19 -5.71 11.52
N LYS A 106 -7.56 -5.78 12.71
CA LYS A 106 -6.75 -4.66 13.23
C LYS A 106 -5.47 -4.51 12.41
N LYS A 107 -4.76 -5.62 12.18
CA LYS A 107 -3.56 -5.64 11.32
C LYS A 107 -3.91 -5.28 9.88
N ALA A 108 -5.01 -5.82 9.35
CA ALA A 108 -5.46 -5.51 8.01
C ALA A 108 -5.65 -4.00 7.81
N VAL A 109 -6.42 -3.34 8.68
CA VAL A 109 -6.66 -1.89 8.59
C VAL A 109 -5.38 -1.09 8.80
N HIS A 110 -4.50 -1.53 9.71
CA HIS A 110 -3.20 -0.89 9.92
C HIS A 110 -2.37 -0.88 8.63
N TYR A 111 -2.14 -2.04 8.03
CA TYR A 111 -1.31 -2.15 6.84
C TYR A 111 -1.95 -1.50 5.59
N ILE A 112 -3.27 -1.60 5.40
CA ILE A 112 -3.95 -0.92 4.29
C ILE A 112 -3.82 0.60 4.43
N LYS A 113 -4.00 1.16 5.64
CA LYS A 113 -3.80 2.60 5.87
C LYS A 113 -2.35 3.03 5.65
N SER A 114 -1.38 2.24 6.08
CA SER A 114 0.04 2.52 5.87
C SER A 114 0.37 2.49 4.37
N SER A 115 -0.08 1.47 3.65
CA SER A 115 0.09 1.35 2.21
C SER A 115 -0.53 2.53 1.44
N ALA A 116 -1.75 2.93 1.79
CA ALA A 116 -2.42 4.08 1.18
C ALA A 116 -1.66 5.39 1.40
N LYS A 117 -1.13 5.60 2.62
CA LYS A 117 -0.28 6.75 2.96
C LYS A 117 1.03 6.75 2.17
N ASN A 118 1.61 5.58 1.94
CA ASN A 118 2.83 5.42 1.14
C ASN A 118 2.56 5.41 -0.38
N GLY A 119 1.41 5.88 -0.81
CA GLY A 119 1.12 6.16 -2.22
C GLY A 119 0.56 4.99 -3.02
N ASN A 120 0.36 3.80 -2.45
CA ASN A 120 -0.22 2.68 -3.19
C ASN A 120 -1.65 2.99 -3.64
N VAL A 121 -1.88 3.01 -4.95
CA VAL A 121 -3.16 3.42 -5.56
C VAL A 121 -4.30 2.48 -5.17
N ASP A 122 -4.06 1.17 -5.18
CA ASP A 122 -5.07 0.17 -4.82
C ASP A 122 -5.47 0.28 -3.35
N ALA A 123 -4.48 0.52 -2.47
CA ALA A 123 -4.72 0.74 -1.05
C ALA A 123 -5.53 2.03 -0.81
N GLN A 124 -5.25 3.10 -1.56
CA GLN A 124 -6.00 4.35 -1.50
C GLN A 124 -7.46 4.15 -1.92
N GLN A 125 -7.70 3.43 -3.03
CA GLN A 125 -9.04 3.09 -3.49
C GLN A 125 -9.79 2.22 -2.48
N ASN A 126 -9.16 1.16 -1.98
CA ASN A 126 -9.75 0.27 -0.99
C ASN A 126 -10.11 1.03 0.30
N LEU A 127 -9.22 1.90 0.77
CA LEU A 127 -9.47 2.71 1.96
C LEU A 127 -10.60 3.73 1.73
N ALA A 128 -10.68 4.31 0.52
CA ALA A 128 -11.78 5.20 0.15
C ALA A 128 -13.13 4.46 0.19
N THR A 129 -13.22 3.28 -0.41
CA THR A 129 -14.42 2.43 -0.39
C THR A 129 -14.80 2.04 1.05
N MET A 130 -13.83 1.68 1.88
CA MET A 130 -14.08 1.38 3.29
C MET A 130 -14.69 2.57 4.05
N TYR A 131 -14.25 3.79 3.77
CA TYR A 131 -14.86 5.00 4.35
C TYR A 131 -16.20 5.35 3.72
N GLU A 132 -16.42 5.11 2.43
CA GLU A 132 -17.70 5.32 1.75
C GLU A 132 -18.78 4.41 2.34
N GLU A 133 -18.46 3.14 2.53
CA GLU A 133 -19.41 2.14 3.03
C GLU A 133 -19.48 2.09 4.56
N GLY A 134 -18.40 2.46 5.24
CA GLY A 134 -18.27 2.33 6.71
C GLY A 134 -17.98 0.92 7.19
N VAL A 135 -17.73 0.01 6.24
CA VAL A 135 -17.46 -1.41 6.47
C VAL A 135 -16.33 -1.90 5.57
N GLY A 136 -15.81 -3.07 5.86
CA GLY A 136 -14.87 -3.76 5.00
C GLY A 136 -15.55 -4.64 3.96
N PRO A 137 -14.75 -5.33 3.13
CA PRO A 137 -15.25 -6.34 2.22
C PRO A 137 -16.15 -7.34 2.97
N ASN A 138 -17.25 -7.74 2.35
CA ASN A 138 -18.29 -8.59 2.95
C ASN A 138 -19.14 -7.92 4.06
N GLY A 139 -19.21 -6.61 4.11
CA GLY A 139 -20.10 -5.86 5.00
C GLY A 139 -19.74 -5.92 6.49
N LYS A 140 -18.54 -6.41 6.84
CA LYS A 140 -18.11 -6.49 8.24
C LYS A 140 -17.56 -5.17 8.74
N SER A 141 -17.91 -4.80 9.97
CA SER A 141 -17.32 -3.65 10.65
C SER A 141 -15.79 -3.80 10.75
N LEU A 142 -15.07 -2.73 10.48
CA LEU A 142 -13.63 -2.66 10.60
C LEU A 142 -13.22 -1.78 11.78
N PRO A 143 -12.13 -2.13 12.51
CA PRO A 143 -11.61 -1.30 13.57
C PRO A 143 -11.25 0.10 13.08
N ASN A 144 -11.76 1.14 13.75
CA ASN A 144 -11.47 2.54 13.44
C ASN A 144 -11.82 2.99 12.01
N ILE A 145 -12.75 2.29 11.36
CA ILE A 145 -13.39 2.70 10.11
C ILE A 145 -14.86 2.89 10.38
N LYS A 146 -15.34 4.10 10.15
CA LYS A 146 -16.76 4.46 10.16
C LYS A 146 -17.07 5.18 8.86
N LYS A 147 -18.31 5.11 8.41
CA LYS A 147 -18.75 5.81 7.20
C LYS A 147 -18.40 7.30 7.27
N ASP A 148 -17.65 7.77 6.28
CA ASP A 148 -17.15 9.14 6.23
C ASP A 148 -16.89 9.52 4.77
N TYR A 149 -17.85 10.14 4.13
CA TYR A 149 -17.76 10.54 2.74
C TYR A 149 -16.65 11.56 2.47
N LYS A 150 -16.32 12.43 3.43
CA LYS A 150 -15.21 13.41 3.26
C LYS A 150 -13.86 12.67 3.20
N LYS A 151 -13.67 11.69 4.07
CA LYS A 151 -12.47 10.85 4.02
C LYS A 151 -12.43 9.97 2.77
N ALA A 152 -13.56 9.39 2.37
CA ALA A 152 -13.64 8.62 1.13
C ALA A 152 -13.22 9.48 -0.07
N LEU A 153 -13.82 10.68 -0.23
CA LEU A 153 -13.48 11.61 -1.30
C LEU A 153 -12.01 12.00 -1.30
N LYS A 154 -11.42 12.24 -0.11
CA LYS A 154 -9.99 12.55 0.02
C LYS A 154 -9.12 11.42 -0.54
N TRP A 155 -9.40 10.17 -0.19
CA TRP A 155 -8.61 9.02 -0.66
C TRP A 155 -8.84 8.73 -2.14
N TYR A 156 -10.08 8.82 -2.65
CA TYR A 156 -10.33 8.76 -4.08
C TYR A 156 -9.57 9.83 -4.85
N SER A 157 -9.47 11.06 -4.32
CA SER A 157 -8.74 12.14 -4.99
C SER A 157 -7.24 11.87 -5.09
N TYR A 158 -6.63 11.21 -4.11
CA TYR A 158 -5.22 10.80 -4.19
C TYR A 158 -5.00 9.74 -5.26
N ALA A 159 -5.82 8.68 -5.28
CA ALA A 159 -5.74 7.65 -6.30
C ALA A 159 -6.01 8.21 -7.72
N ALA A 160 -6.97 9.12 -7.86
CA ALA A 160 -7.29 9.78 -9.13
C ALA A 160 -6.13 10.64 -9.65
N LYS A 161 -5.42 11.36 -8.78
CA LYS A 161 -4.22 12.13 -9.14
C LYS A 161 -3.09 11.26 -9.68
N GLN A 162 -3.04 10.00 -9.27
CA GLN A 162 -2.10 8.99 -9.77
C GLN A 162 -2.61 8.24 -11.01
N GLY A 163 -3.70 8.72 -11.63
CA GLY A 163 -4.21 8.19 -12.90
C GLY A 163 -5.30 7.13 -12.78
N SER A 164 -5.81 6.83 -11.59
CA SER A 164 -6.92 5.87 -11.45
C SER A 164 -8.24 6.44 -11.96
N ASP A 165 -8.73 5.94 -13.08
CA ASP A 165 -10.02 6.34 -13.65
C ASP A 165 -11.20 5.81 -12.79
N LEU A 166 -11.05 4.65 -12.17
CA LEU A 166 -12.04 4.13 -11.23
C LEU A 166 -12.20 5.08 -10.03
N ALA A 167 -11.09 5.54 -9.46
CA ALA A 167 -11.13 6.48 -8.35
C ALA A 167 -11.73 7.85 -8.76
N LYS A 168 -11.49 8.31 -9.99
CA LYS A 168 -12.17 9.53 -10.53
C LYS A 168 -13.67 9.35 -10.55
N LYS A 169 -14.15 8.23 -11.08
CA LYS A 169 -15.58 7.90 -11.20
C LYS A 169 -16.25 7.81 -9.82
N ASP A 170 -15.66 7.03 -8.90
CA ASP A 170 -16.25 6.80 -7.59
C ASP A 170 -16.14 8.06 -6.71
N GLY A 171 -15.04 8.79 -6.81
CA GLY A 171 -14.89 10.09 -6.16
C GLY A 171 -15.94 11.11 -6.58
N LEU A 172 -16.28 11.18 -7.89
CA LEU A 172 -17.35 12.04 -8.39
C LEU A 172 -18.73 11.64 -7.84
N LYS A 173 -19.02 10.33 -7.76
CA LYS A 173 -20.22 9.80 -7.12
C LYS A 173 -20.35 10.26 -5.68
N VAL A 174 -19.28 10.07 -4.88
CA VAL A 174 -19.23 10.49 -3.46
C VAL A 174 -19.36 12.02 -3.33
N TYR A 175 -18.71 12.77 -4.19
CA TYR A 175 -18.83 14.23 -4.22
C TYR A 175 -20.28 14.69 -4.41
N ASN A 176 -21.01 14.06 -5.34
CA ASN A 176 -22.42 14.37 -5.58
C ASN A 176 -23.30 14.01 -4.37
N MET A 177 -23.00 12.90 -3.67
CA MET A 177 -23.71 12.51 -2.43
C MET A 177 -23.51 13.49 -1.27
N ILE A 178 -22.38 14.20 -1.21
CA ILE A 178 -22.12 15.21 -0.16
C ILE A 178 -22.93 16.49 -0.41
N ARG A 179 -23.25 16.77 -1.68
CA ARG A 179 -23.93 18.02 -2.10
C ARG A 179 -25.45 17.90 -2.19
N SER A 180 -25.98 16.66 -2.21
CA SER A 180 -27.42 16.38 -2.16
C SER A 180 -27.97 16.48 -0.75
#